data_e5b2c30d2420f02d136ae8242b64734c
#
_entry.id   e5b2c30d2420f02d136ae8242b64734c
#
_cell.length_a   1.000
_cell.length_b   1.000
_cell.length_c   1.000
_cell.angle_alpha   90.00
_cell.angle_beta   90.00
_cell.angle_gamma   90.00
#
_symmetry.space_group_name_H-M   'P 1'
#
loop_
_entity.id
_entity.type
_entity.pdbx_description
1 polymer ?
#
loop_
_entity_poly.entity_id
_entity_poly.type
_entity_poly.pdbx_seq_one_letter_code
_entity_poly.pdbx_strand_id
1 'polypeptide(L)'
;MKKHLIPFLLLGFAAGLCAQNLPVKTVTVFKNGRALLQKSGKVPVKNGRYSMTKLPDALFGTYWVTSAGGELASVFAAQDTVVAADTTVSPVDVLRKNLGNPLIIYLTSYYGATDMVVQGIGERIFRDETGQAYLVVKNNGGGWATMNVNNIRRYDFAEAPDFNITEKKTQKHLDLNFKTAKTEQEVGISYLAGRLGWIPVYRLELTDKTKGRLSLRAEIFNDAEDLGDAELRLAVGIPNFAFATKKSLLFDFGPEVINQYDYNSYRGNAFPMGQMSNSNAYQVSYDPEINEDIIAPGAAGSVDGSQAEDFYFYTIRPGNFPKNSRYQYPIFETDIQPSHFYKCELPPTNTQRPNYYQEKSSSGIEEKIPVSHYVEFKNTTTYPWTTGAANLLSQNSAGLQPLSQDLLPYTAPGATCKVKIAQTPEIKVTHGEGDVDRQENAKKFFSTTYDKVKIEAQAYVINYKTEPVTLKICRNIQGAPLASEQKWTTKQEQATLMVNPSHNLEWVIELKPGEERKWTYSYEVFVNM
;
A
#
# COMPACT_ATOMS: atom_id res chain seq x y z
N MET A 1 -59.13 59.07 -10.26
CA MET A 1 -57.74 58.72 -10.36
C MET A 1 -57.35 57.94 -9.09
N LYS A 2 -57.40 56.59 -9.13
CA LYS A 2 -57.00 55.75 -8.00
C LYS A 2 -55.58 55.21 -8.29
N LYS A 3 -54.59 55.58 -7.48
CA LYS A 3 -53.23 55.10 -7.53
C LYS A 3 -53.14 53.73 -6.85
N HIS A 4 -52.83 52.69 -7.59
CA HIS A 4 -52.50 51.37 -7.06
C HIS A 4 -51.03 51.35 -6.64
N LEU A 5 -50.79 51.19 -5.34
CA LEU A 5 -49.49 50.91 -4.75
C LEU A 5 -49.24 49.39 -4.87
N ILE A 6 -48.23 48.98 -5.61
CA ILE A 6 -47.75 47.59 -5.66
C ILE A 6 -46.72 47.43 -4.56
N PRO A 7 -46.89 46.49 -3.61
CA PRO A 7 -45.85 46.19 -2.64
C PRO A 7 -44.73 45.37 -3.33
N PHE A 8 -43.54 45.91 -3.32
CA PHE A 8 -42.30 45.24 -3.75
C PHE A 8 -41.93 44.20 -2.69
N LEU A 9 -42.19 42.93 -2.96
CA LEU A 9 -41.78 41.83 -2.11
C LEU A 9 -40.30 41.64 -2.26
N LEU A 10 -39.47 42.09 -1.31
CA LEU A 10 -38.07 41.77 -1.20
C LEU A 10 -37.90 40.28 -0.87
N LEU A 11 -37.70 39.45 -1.88
CA LEU A 11 -37.16 38.10 -1.69
C LEU A 11 -35.73 38.24 -1.19
N GLY A 12 -35.56 38.12 0.12
CA GLY A 12 -34.23 37.96 0.71
C GLY A 12 -33.61 36.64 0.22
N PHE A 13 -32.71 36.73 -0.73
CA PHE A 13 -31.79 35.63 -1.05
C PHE A 13 -30.97 35.35 0.22
N ALA A 14 -31.39 34.37 1.01
CA ALA A 14 -30.51 33.72 1.96
C ALA A 14 -29.44 32.98 1.15
N ALA A 15 -28.37 33.69 0.79
CA ALA A 15 -27.14 33.04 0.33
C ALA A 15 -26.68 32.11 1.45
N GLY A 16 -27.02 30.84 1.33
CA GLY A 16 -26.46 29.78 2.15
C GLY A 16 -24.93 29.92 2.04
N LEU A 17 -24.28 30.37 3.11
CA LEU A 17 -22.83 30.31 3.20
C LEU A 17 -22.47 28.82 3.22
N CYS A 18 -22.22 28.25 2.02
CA CYS A 18 -21.48 27.00 1.90
C CYS A 18 -20.18 27.22 2.67
N ALA A 19 -19.99 26.42 3.73
CA ALA A 19 -18.71 26.38 4.43
C ALA A 19 -17.61 26.11 3.38
N GLN A 20 -16.83 27.14 3.08
CA GLN A 20 -15.81 27.06 2.04
C GLN A 20 -14.72 26.11 2.53
N ASN A 21 -14.60 24.94 1.88
CA ASN A 21 -13.55 23.97 2.21
C ASN A 21 -12.19 24.65 1.97
N LEU A 22 -11.32 24.58 2.98
CA LEU A 22 -9.94 25.05 2.84
C LEU A 22 -9.23 24.28 1.69
N PRO A 23 -8.60 24.97 0.74
CA PRO A 23 -7.89 24.33 -0.34
C PRO A 23 -6.69 23.55 0.18
N VAL A 24 -6.46 22.38 -0.38
CA VAL A 24 -5.24 21.60 -0.16
C VAL A 24 -4.10 22.32 -0.89
N LYS A 25 -3.01 22.58 -0.20
CA LYS A 25 -1.82 23.25 -0.75
C LYS A 25 -0.72 22.26 -1.09
N THR A 26 -0.42 21.37 -0.15
CA THR A 26 0.65 20.41 -0.31
C THR A 26 0.18 19.05 0.22
N VAL A 27 0.60 18.00 -0.46
CA VAL A 27 0.33 16.61 -0.04
C VAL A 27 1.62 15.82 -0.12
N THR A 28 2.08 15.28 1.01
CA THR A 28 3.17 14.30 1.01
C THR A 28 2.60 12.90 0.96
N VAL A 29 2.84 12.20 -0.13
CA VAL A 29 2.24 10.88 -0.42
C VAL A 29 3.26 9.78 -0.19
N PHE A 30 2.90 8.79 0.64
CA PHE A 30 3.77 7.65 0.97
C PHE A 30 3.32 6.39 0.23
N LYS A 31 4.26 5.45 0.03
CA LYS A 31 3.99 4.16 -0.66
C LYS A 31 3.05 3.23 0.11
N ASN A 32 2.92 3.42 1.41
CA ASN A 32 2.06 2.60 2.28
C ASN A 32 0.58 3.02 2.30
N GLY A 33 0.14 3.84 1.34
CA GLY A 33 -1.25 4.29 1.25
C GLY A 33 -1.65 5.35 2.27
N ARG A 34 -0.68 6.10 2.79
CA ARG A 34 -0.88 7.24 3.69
C ARG A 34 -0.39 8.52 3.03
N ALA A 35 -1.02 9.63 3.41
CA ALA A 35 -0.57 10.94 2.94
C ALA A 35 -0.75 12.01 4.02
N LEU A 36 0.21 12.92 4.12
CA LEU A 36 0.10 14.13 4.93
C LEU A 36 -0.50 15.23 4.06
N LEU A 37 -1.70 15.67 4.40
CA LEU A 37 -2.37 16.80 3.74
C LEU A 37 -2.15 18.07 4.53
N GLN A 38 -1.84 19.15 3.81
CA GLN A 38 -1.70 20.49 4.36
C GLN A 38 -2.63 21.43 3.63
N LYS A 39 -3.55 22.03 4.38
CA LYS A 39 -4.55 22.99 3.91
C LYS A 39 -4.28 24.34 4.53
N SER A 40 -4.49 25.41 3.80
CA SER A 40 -4.44 26.75 4.38
C SER A 40 -5.30 27.73 3.57
N GLY A 41 -5.83 28.71 4.28
CA GLY A 41 -6.61 29.78 3.69
C GLY A 41 -7.36 30.60 4.75
N LYS A 42 -8.05 31.63 4.27
CA LYS A 42 -8.92 32.45 5.10
C LYS A 42 -10.28 31.79 5.25
N VAL A 43 -10.81 31.77 6.45
CA VAL A 43 -12.14 31.25 6.78
C VAL A 43 -13.00 32.36 7.37
N PRO A 44 -14.30 32.42 7.04
CA PRO A 44 -15.22 33.37 7.64
C PRO A 44 -15.53 32.96 9.10
N VAL A 45 -15.44 33.91 10.01
CA VAL A 45 -15.68 33.68 11.45
C VAL A 45 -16.93 34.41 11.87
N LYS A 46 -17.86 33.71 12.50
CA LYS A 46 -19.08 34.28 13.10
C LYS A 46 -19.07 34.02 14.59
N ASN A 47 -19.23 35.06 15.38
CA ASN A 47 -19.23 35.01 16.85
C ASN A 47 -17.99 34.25 17.42
N GLY A 48 -16.81 34.53 16.85
CA GLY A 48 -15.56 33.87 17.25
C GLY A 48 -15.42 32.42 16.83
N ARG A 49 -16.27 31.90 15.92
CA ARG A 49 -16.28 30.48 15.51
C ARG A 49 -16.37 30.31 14.00
N TYR A 50 -15.69 29.29 13.50
CA TYR A 50 -15.84 28.74 12.16
C TYR A 50 -16.24 27.26 12.26
N SER A 51 -17.34 26.86 11.60
CA SER A 51 -17.88 25.51 11.64
C SER A 51 -17.68 24.79 10.31
N MET A 52 -17.22 23.53 10.36
CA MET A 52 -17.02 22.65 9.22
C MET A 52 -17.91 21.43 9.35
N THR A 53 -18.66 21.07 8.31
CA THR A 53 -19.50 19.85 8.28
C THR A 53 -18.85 18.70 7.49
N LYS A 54 -17.88 19.00 6.61
CA LYS A 54 -17.09 18.00 5.91
C LYS A 54 -15.84 17.71 6.72
N LEU A 55 -15.89 16.67 7.54
CA LEU A 55 -14.82 16.30 8.44
C LEU A 55 -13.74 15.49 7.71
N PRO A 56 -12.45 15.71 8.00
CA PRO A 56 -11.36 14.90 7.45
C PRO A 56 -11.32 13.51 8.07
N ASP A 57 -10.86 12.52 7.30
CA ASP A 57 -10.58 11.16 7.81
C ASP A 57 -9.13 11.11 8.35
N ALA A 58 -8.87 11.89 9.39
CA ALA A 58 -7.54 12.04 9.98
C ALA A 58 -7.18 10.87 10.88
N LEU A 59 -5.90 10.45 10.85
CA LEU A 59 -5.36 9.44 11.73
C LEU A 59 -5.11 10.00 13.14
N PHE A 60 -5.06 9.10 14.11
CA PHE A 60 -4.86 9.44 15.52
C PHE A 60 -3.60 10.26 15.76
N GLY A 61 -3.73 11.36 16.51
CA GLY A 61 -2.62 12.22 16.90
C GLY A 61 -2.04 13.12 15.78
N THR A 62 -2.61 13.08 14.56
CA THR A 62 -2.04 13.80 13.41
C THR A 62 -2.81 15.05 12.98
N TYR A 63 -4.01 15.27 13.51
CA TYR A 63 -4.83 16.44 13.17
C TYR A 63 -4.39 17.67 13.95
N TRP A 64 -3.87 18.65 13.25
CA TRP A 64 -3.38 19.90 13.81
C TRP A 64 -3.99 21.08 13.11
N VAL A 65 -4.43 22.05 13.91
CA VAL A 65 -4.94 23.35 13.44
C VAL A 65 -4.03 24.46 13.93
N THR A 66 -3.63 25.32 13.03
CA THR A 66 -2.88 26.54 13.34
C THR A 66 -3.67 27.76 12.91
N SER A 67 -3.52 28.88 13.59
CA SER A 67 -4.05 30.17 13.15
C SER A 67 -2.98 31.26 13.24
N ALA A 68 -3.02 32.21 12.34
CA ALA A 68 -2.09 33.34 12.36
C ALA A 68 -2.20 34.09 13.69
N GLY A 69 -1.05 34.36 14.34
CA GLY A 69 -1.02 35.08 15.61
C GLY A 69 -1.45 34.31 16.85
N GLY A 70 -1.64 32.94 16.74
CA GLY A 70 -2.01 32.12 17.90
C GLY A 70 -3.42 32.33 18.41
N GLU A 71 -4.32 32.77 17.56
CA GLU A 71 -5.71 33.15 17.89
C GLU A 71 -6.64 31.94 18.16
N LEU A 72 -6.26 30.70 17.83
CA LEU A 72 -7.07 29.50 18.07
C LEU A 72 -7.19 29.28 19.59
N ALA A 73 -8.43 29.20 20.09
CA ALA A 73 -8.75 28.92 21.49
C ALA A 73 -9.00 27.41 21.70
N SER A 74 -9.79 26.79 20.82
CA SER A 74 -10.08 25.36 20.90
C SER A 74 -10.57 24.81 19.55
N VAL A 75 -10.50 23.50 19.42
CA VAL A 75 -11.14 22.70 18.37
C VAL A 75 -12.18 21.82 19.05
N PHE A 76 -13.43 21.90 18.61
CA PHE A 76 -14.55 21.18 19.21
C PHE A 76 -15.28 20.40 18.12
N ALA A 77 -15.42 19.10 18.31
CA ALA A 77 -16.19 18.23 17.42
C ALA A 77 -17.46 17.76 18.12
N ALA A 78 -18.57 17.82 17.42
CA ALA A 78 -19.86 17.36 17.95
C ALA A 78 -20.71 16.72 16.84
N GLN A 79 -21.82 16.17 17.29
CA GLN A 79 -22.78 15.47 16.46
C GLN A 79 -24.19 15.94 16.83
N ASP A 80 -24.85 16.62 15.88
CA ASP A 80 -26.20 17.14 16.05
C ASP A 80 -27.21 16.28 15.30
N THR A 81 -28.46 16.31 15.78
CA THR A 81 -29.57 15.76 15.04
C THR A 81 -30.23 16.86 14.22
N VAL A 82 -30.15 16.78 12.92
CA VAL A 82 -30.80 17.72 11.99
C VAL A 82 -31.95 17.05 11.28
N VAL A 83 -33.01 17.83 11.02
CA VAL A 83 -34.14 17.39 10.22
C VAL A 83 -33.85 17.76 8.77
N ALA A 84 -33.71 16.79 7.91
CA ALA A 84 -33.44 16.97 6.47
C ALA A 84 -34.60 16.40 5.65
N ALA A 85 -34.85 16.98 4.48
CA ALA A 85 -35.77 16.36 3.52
C ALA A 85 -35.17 15.03 3.07
N ASP A 86 -35.95 13.95 3.11
CA ASP A 86 -35.52 12.66 2.60
C ASP A 86 -35.59 12.66 1.06
N THR A 87 -34.47 12.39 0.41
CA THR A 87 -34.40 12.29 -1.04
C THR A 87 -34.69 10.86 -1.55
N THR A 88 -34.74 9.89 -0.64
CA THR A 88 -34.93 8.46 -0.94
C THR A 88 -36.22 7.97 -0.31
N VAL A 89 -37.35 8.45 -0.81
CA VAL A 89 -38.66 8.15 -0.26
C VAL A 89 -39.11 6.73 -0.63
N SER A 90 -39.28 5.87 0.37
CA SER A 90 -39.83 4.53 0.15
C SER A 90 -41.37 4.55 0.09
N PRO A 91 -42.01 3.57 -0.59
CA PRO A 91 -43.47 3.44 -0.54
C PRO A 91 -44.05 3.36 0.87
N VAL A 92 -43.32 2.76 1.82
CA VAL A 92 -43.72 2.67 3.23
C VAL A 92 -43.70 4.05 3.90
N ASP A 93 -42.78 4.92 3.56
CA ASP A 93 -42.68 6.24 4.14
C ASP A 93 -43.78 7.16 3.63
N VAL A 94 -44.16 7.02 2.35
CA VAL A 94 -45.34 7.70 1.80
C VAL A 94 -46.62 7.26 2.53
N LEU A 95 -46.83 5.96 2.71
CA LEU A 95 -47.97 5.44 3.47
C LEU A 95 -47.97 5.94 4.93
N ARG A 96 -46.81 5.95 5.59
CA ARG A 96 -46.67 6.43 6.98
C ARG A 96 -46.99 7.92 7.11
N LYS A 97 -46.53 8.72 6.15
CA LYS A 97 -46.78 10.18 6.15
C LYS A 97 -48.26 10.53 5.95
N ASN A 98 -48.98 9.66 5.23
CA ASN A 98 -50.37 9.86 4.85
C ASN A 98 -51.33 8.96 5.63
N LEU A 99 -50.95 8.49 6.82
CA LEU A 99 -51.88 7.82 7.73
C LEU A 99 -53.03 8.78 8.14
N GLY A 100 -54.22 8.27 8.25
CA GLY A 100 -55.45 9.03 8.47
C GLY A 100 -56.19 9.41 7.18
N ASN A 101 -55.55 9.28 6.01
CA ASN A 101 -56.19 9.56 4.72
C ASN A 101 -56.89 8.31 4.16
N PRO A 102 -58.02 8.47 3.45
CA PRO A 102 -58.67 7.39 2.74
C PRO A 102 -57.77 6.86 1.60
N LEU A 103 -57.67 5.53 1.50
CA LEU A 103 -56.88 4.88 0.48
C LEU A 103 -57.51 3.57 0.00
N ILE A 104 -57.14 3.18 -1.23
CA ILE A 104 -57.51 1.90 -1.84
C ILE A 104 -56.19 1.12 -2.02
N ILE A 105 -56.15 -0.12 -1.53
CA ILE A 105 -54.99 -0.98 -1.53
C ILE A 105 -55.27 -2.20 -2.39
N TYR A 106 -54.34 -2.50 -3.32
CA TYR A 106 -54.39 -3.69 -4.15
C TYR A 106 -53.29 -4.64 -3.69
N LEU A 107 -53.68 -5.83 -3.23
CA LEU A 107 -52.75 -6.85 -2.75
C LEU A 107 -52.42 -7.87 -3.84
N THR A 108 -51.17 -8.36 -3.85
CA THR A 108 -50.74 -9.42 -4.76
C THR A 108 -51.47 -10.71 -4.43
N SER A 109 -52.15 -11.32 -5.42
CA SER A 109 -52.78 -12.63 -5.29
C SER A 109 -51.77 -13.73 -5.63
N TYR A 110 -51.70 -14.78 -4.80
CA TYR A 110 -50.77 -15.91 -4.96
C TYR A 110 -51.15 -16.88 -6.08
N TYR A 111 -52.38 -16.81 -6.66
CA TYR A 111 -52.88 -17.81 -7.61
C TYR A 111 -53.48 -17.25 -8.89
N GLY A 112 -53.08 -16.06 -9.36
CA GLY A 112 -53.63 -15.49 -10.61
C GLY A 112 -55.11 -15.11 -10.54
N ALA A 113 -55.69 -15.10 -9.35
CA ALA A 113 -57.00 -14.60 -9.07
C ALA A 113 -56.99 -13.05 -9.02
N THR A 114 -58.14 -12.44 -9.21
CA THR A 114 -58.38 -10.98 -9.11
C THR A 114 -57.69 -10.38 -7.91
N ASP A 115 -56.99 -9.24 -8.05
CA ASP A 115 -56.37 -8.52 -6.95
C ASP A 115 -57.33 -8.35 -5.79
N MET A 116 -56.96 -8.71 -4.57
CA MET A 116 -57.75 -8.44 -3.37
C MET A 116 -57.66 -6.94 -3.08
N VAL A 117 -58.80 -6.28 -3.07
CA VAL A 117 -58.91 -4.83 -2.87
C VAL A 117 -59.40 -4.53 -1.46
N VAL A 118 -58.64 -3.69 -0.73
CA VAL A 118 -59.03 -3.18 0.59
C VAL A 118 -59.22 -1.68 0.52
N GLN A 119 -60.39 -1.19 0.92
CA GLN A 119 -60.73 0.26 0.97
C GLN A 119 -60.93 0.69 2.39
N GLY A 120 -60.31 1.79 2.81
CA GLY A 120 -60.45 2.29 4.15
C GLY A 120 -59.46 3.41 4.49
N ILE A 121 -59.22 3.61 5.75
CA ILE A 121 -58.29 4.60 6.28
C ILE A 121 -57.09 3.86 6.88
N GLY A 122 -55.88 4.22 6.44
CA GLY A 122 -54.66 3.72 7.01
C GLY A 122 -54.43 4.31 8.41
N GLU A 123 -54.47 3.46 9.44
CA GLU A 123 -54.41 3.93 10.84
C GLU A 123 -53.03 3.85 11.45
N ARG A 124 -52.25 2.80 11.11
CA ARG A 124 -50.96 2.53 11.74
C ARG A 124 -50.07 1.69 10.85
N ILE A 125 -48.75 1.97 10.89
CA ILE A 125 -47.71 1.08 10.40
C ILE A 125 -46.83 0.66 11.58
N PHE A 126 -46.61 -0.65 11.74
CA PHE A 126 -45.68 -1.20 12.71
C PHE A 126 -44.73 -2.20 12.03
N ARG A 127 -43.67 -2.56 12.73
CA ARG A 127 -42.73 -3.62 12.29
C ARG A 127 -42.80 -4.77 13.28
N ASP A 128 -42.69 -6.00 12.76
CA ASP A 128 -42.53 -7.19 13.59
C ASP A 128 -41.08 -7.39 14.03
N GLU A 129 -40.81 -8.46 14.76
CA GLU A 129 -39.46 -8.84 15.26
C GLU A 129 -38.46 -9.13 14.13
N THR A 130 -38.97 -9.48 12.93
CA THR A 130 -38.15 -9.72 11.73
C THR A 130 -37.88 -8.45 10.94
N GLY A 131 -38.44 -7.29 11.37
CA GLY A 131 -38.29 -6.00 10.70
C GLY A 131 -39.30 -5.76 9.55
N GLN A 132 -40.22 -6.70 9.27
CA GLN A 132 -41.24 -6.53 8.25
C GLN A 132 -42.27 -5.51 8.65
N ALA A 133 -42.67 -4.62 7.71
CA ALA A 133 -43.64 -3.59 7.95
C ALA A 133 -45.08 -4.07 7.65
N TYR A 134 -45.98 -3.79 8.56
CA TYR A 134 -47.41 -4.08 8.44
C TYR A 134 -48.25 -2.81 8.54
N LEU A 135 -49.20 -2.68 7.62
CA LEU A 135 -50.20 -1.60 7.60
C LEU A 135 -51.52 -2.09 8.21
N VAL A 136 -52.07 -1.33 9.12
CA VAL A 136 -53.40 -1.52 9.68
C VAL A 136 -54.35 -0.54 9.02
N VAL A 137 -55.45 -1.06 8.46
CA VAL A 137 -56.48 -0.28 7.76
C VAL A 137 -57.82 -0.50 8.46
N LYS A 138 -58.51 0.57 8.75
CA LYS A 138 -59.90 0.55 9.16
C LYS A 138 -60.78 0.56 7.91
N ASN A 139 -61.48 -0.55 7.64
CA ASN A 139 -62.30 -0.71 6.46
C ASN A 139 -63.55 0.17 6.49
N ASN A 140 -64.04 0.58 5.32
CA ASN A 140 -65.28 1.35 5.19
C ASN A 140 -66.51 0.62 5.76
N GLY A 141 -66.50 -0.72 5.89
CA GLY A 141 -67.51 -1.54 6.49
C GLY A 141 -67.41 -1.73 8.01
N GLY A 142 -66.48 -1.03 8.71
CA GLY A 142 -66.34 -1.06 10.17
C GLY A 142 -65.38 -2.12 10.74
N GLY A 143 -64.77 -2.94 9.90
CA GLY A 143 -63.74 -3.93 10.30
C GLY A 143 -62.32 -3.38 10.21
N TRP A 144 -61.34 -4.18 10.66
CA TRP A 144 -59.90 -3.87 10.60
C TRP A 144 -59.18 -4.94 9.76
N ALA A 145 -58.29 -4.50 8.89
CA ALA A 145 -57.43 -5.37 8.14
C ALA A 145 -55.96 -5.04 8.45
N THR A 146 -55.14 -6.08 8.66
CA THR A 146 -53.70 -5.95 8.82
C THR A 146 -53.02 -6.68 7.67
N MET A 147 -52.11 -6.00 6.98
CA MET A 147 -51.45 -6.57 5.81
C MET A 147 -49.95 -6.24 5.80
N ASN A 148 -49.13 -7.16 5.29
CA ASN A 148 -47.72 -6.91 5.08
C ASN A 148 -47.55 -5.91 3.92
N VAL A 149 -46.77 -4.85 4.13
CA VAL A 149 -46.57 -3.79 3.14
C VAL A 149 -45.91 -4.33 1.86
N ASN A 150 -45.08 -5.38 1.95
CA ASN A 150 -44.45 -6.00 0.82
C ASN A 150 -45.43 -6.74 -0.12
N ASN A 151 -46.64 -7.05 0.37
CA ASN A 151 -47.72 -7.66 -0.43
C ASN A 151 -48.59 -6.61 -1.14
N ILE A 152 -48.37 -5.31 -0.89
CA ILE A 152 -49.05 -4.22 -1.53
C ILE A 152 -48.46 -4.00 -2.93
N ARG A 153 -49.23 -4.31 -3.95
CA ARG A 153 -48.84 -4.09 -5.35
C ARG A 153 -49.03 -2.63 -5.77
N ARG A 154 -50.12 -2.00 -5.30
CA ARG A 154 -50.49 -0.62 -5.60
C ARG A 154 -51.35 -0.09 -4.47
N TYR A 155 -51.25 1.19 -4.24
CA TYR A 155 -52.20 1.93 -3.39
C TYR A 155 -52.55 3.27 -4.04
N ASP A 156 -53.79 3.68 -3.92
CA ASP A 156 -54.32 4.93 -4.46
C ASP A 156 -54.86 5.77 -3.29
N PHE A 157 -54.49 7.03 -3.22
CA PHE A 157 -55.07 7.99 -2.29
C PHE A 157 -56.21 8.71 -2.96
N ALA A 158 -57.30 9.03 -2.19
CA ALA A 158 -58.44 9.80 -2.68
C ALA A 158 -58.08 11.27 -2.95
N GLU A 159 -57.08 11.81 -2.24
CA GLU A 159 -56.57 13.16 -2.37
C GLU A 159 -55.04 13.10 -2.64
N ALA A 160 -54.46 14.24 -3.06
CA ALA A 160 -53.00 14.31 -3.31
C ALA A 160 -52.22 14.01 -2.01
N PRO A 161 -51.34 12.98 -2.02
CA PRO A 161 -50.58 12.62 -0.83
C PRO A 161 -49.49 13.65 -0.52
N ASP A 162 -49.15 13.77 0.76
CA ASP A 162 -48.01 14.57 1.19
C ASP A 162 -46.70 13.76 0.99
N PHE A 163 -45.84 14.26 0.11
CA PHE A 163 -44.51 13.69 -0.16
C PHE A 163 -43.39 14.41 0.61
N ASN A 164 -43.69 15.40 1.44
CA ASN A 164 -42.67 16.11 2.23
C ASN A 164 -42.22 15.26 3.43
N ILE A 165 -41.45 14.25 3.16
CA ILE A 165 -40.91 13.34 4.15
C ILE A 165 -39.59 13.91 4.67
N THR A 166 -39.55 14.09 5.98
CA THR A 166 -38.33 14.55 6.66
C THR A 166 -37.79 13.43 7.54
N GLU A 167 -36.46 13.24 7.46
CA GLU A 167 -35.73 12.30 8.28
C GLU A 167 -34.84 13.03 9.29
N LYS A 168 -34.75 12.47 10.49
CA LYS A 168 -33.74 12.93 11.46
C LYS A 168 -32.42 12.32 11.10
N LYS A 169 -31.51 13.14 10.57
CA LYS A 169 -30.13 12.74 10.24
C LYS A 169 -29.15 13.26 11.28
N THR A 170 -28.20 12.42 11.62
CA THR A 170 -27.08 12.86 12.44
C THR A 170 -26.07 13.58 11.56
N GLN A 171 -25.77 14.82 11.88
CA GLN A 171 -24.76 15.62 11.20
C GLN A 171 -23.60 15.89 12.15
N LYS A 172 -22.41 15.47 11.74
CA LYS A 172 -21.18 15.77 12.46
C LYS A 172 -20.64 17.13 12.01
N HIS A 173 -20.07 17.88 12.95
CA HIS A 173 -19.42 19.15 12.67
C HIS A 173 -18.16 19.33 13.51
N LEU A 174 -17.26 20.19 13.05
CA LEU A 174 -16.04 20.61 13.74
C LEU A 174 -16.05 22.13 13.83
N ASP A 175 -15.94 22.65 15.03
CA ASP A 175 -15.87 24.08 15.32
C ASP A 175 -14.44 24.49 15.68
N LEU A 176 -13.92 25.48 14.98
CA LEU A 176 -12.71 26.19 15.35
C LEU A 176 -13.10 27.46 16.11
N ASN A 177 -12.79 27.49 17.40
CA ASN A 177 -13.09 28.65 18.25
C ASN A 177 -11.86 29.53 18.38
N PHE A 178 -12.04 30.83 18.19
CA PHE A 178 -10.97 31.82 18.22
C PHE A 178 -11.11 32.74 19.44
N LYS A 179 -9.98 33.24 19.95
CA LYS A 179 -9.92 34.13 21.10
C LYS A 179 -10.48 35.50 20.80
N THR A 180 -10.45 35.94 19.54
CA THR A 180 -10.90 37.26 19.09
C THR A 180 -12.04 37.13 18.08
N ALA A 181 -12.99 38.03 18.13
CA ALA A 181 -14.15 38.10 17.23
C ALA A 181 -13.81 38.85 15.92
N LYS A 182 -12.86 38.34 15.12
CA LYS A 182 -12.61 38.85 13.77
C LYS A 182 -13.65 38.26 12.81
N THR A 183 -13.90 38.93 11.69
CA THR A 183 -14.82 38.45 10.63
C THR A 183 -14.18 37.38 9.73
N GLU A 184 -12.85 37.37 9.63
CA GLU A 184 -12.04 36.39 8.91
C GLU A 184 -10.82 36.03 9.73
N GLN A 185 -10.37 34.77 9.57
CA GLN A 185 -9.16 34.25 10.21
C GLN A 185 -8.39 33.38 9.22
N GLU A 186 -7.06 33.56 9.19
CA GLU A 186 -6.19 32.66 8.43
C GLU A 186 -5.94 31.40 9.24
N VAL A 187 -6.20 30.25 8.64
CA VAL A 187 -6.12 28.94 9.28
C VAL A 187 -5.28 27.99 8.43
N GLY A 188 -4.41 27.24 9.10
CA GLY A 188 -3.71 26.09 8.56
C GLY A 188 -4.23 24.81 9.21
N ILE A 189 -4.44 23.76 8.43
CA ILE A 189 -4.82 22.43 8.91
C ILE A 189 -3.88 21.42 8.30
N SER A 190 -3.32 20.53 9.13
CA SER A 190 -2.52 19.40 8.67
C SER A 190 -2.98 18.11 9.33
N TYR A 191 -2.97 17.00 8.57
CA TYR A 191 -3.30 15.68 9.08
C TYR A 191 -2.82 14.58 8.15
N LEU A 192 -2.56 13.40 8.71
CA LEU A 192 -2.36 12.18 7.96
C LEU A 192 -3.72 11.54 7.64
N ALA A 193 -3.92 11.21 6.36
CA ALA A 193 -5.07 10.46 5.87
C ALA A 193 -4.65 9.12 5.27
N GLY A 194 -5.57 8.17 5.28
CA GLY A 194 -5.45 6.92 4.52
C GLY A 194 -5.99 7.06 3.10
N ARG A 195 -5.89 5.99 2.32
CA ARG A 195 -6.48 5.84 0.98
C ARG A 195 -5.95 6.85 -0.07
N LEU A 196 -4.74 7.32 0.13
CA LEU A 196 -3.99 8.09 -0.84
C LEU A 196 -2.55 7.58 -0.82
N GLY A 197 -2.05 7.11 -1.93
CA GLY A 197 -0.73 6.50 -2.03
C GLY A 197 -0.18 6.54 -3.44
N TRP A 198 1.08 6.16 -3.57
CA TRP A 198 1.73 6.06 -4.85
C TRP A 198 2.57 4.78 -4.97
N ILE A 199 2.71 4.30 -6.20
CA ILE A 199 3.45 3.10 -6.54
C ILE A 199 4.46 3.45 -7.63
N PRO A 200 5.76 3.22 -7.42
CA PRO A 200 6.78 3.39 -8.45
C PRO A 200 6.73 2.24 -9.47
N VAL A 201 6.70 2.60 -10.74
CA VAL A 201 6.72 1.66 -11.86
C VAL A 201 7.85 2.04 -12.81
N TYR A 202 8.76 1.10 -13.04
CA TYR A 202 9.90 1.29 -13.91
C TYR A 202 9.72 0.61 -15.25
N ARG A 203 10.34 1.20 -16.25
CA ARG A 203 10.56 0.61 -17.54
C ARG A 203 12.05 0.66 -17.83
N LEU A 204 12.63 -0.52 -18.00
CA LEU A 204 14.05 -0.72 -18.34
C LEU A 204 14.13 -1.21 -19.79
N GLU A 205 14.60 -0.37 -20.69
CA GLU A 205 14.79 -0.68 -22.09
C GLU A 205 16.27 -0.93 -22.37
N LEU A 206 16.63 -2.14 -22.78
CA LEU A 206 17.97 -2.50 -23.21
C LEU A 206 18.07 -2.33 -24.73
N THR A 207 18.81 -1.32 -25.18
CA THR A 207 19.01 -1.05 -26.61
C THR A 207 20.08 -1.96 -27.20
N ASP A 208 21.13 -2.20 -26.43
CA ASP A 208 22.18 -3.17 -26.73
C ASP A 208 22.80 -3.70 -25.42
N LYS A 209 23.86 -4.48 -25.48
CA LYS A 209 24.52 -5.06 -24.30
C LYS A 209 25.13 -4.04 -23.34
N THR A 210 25.36 -2.82 -23.78
CA THR A 210 26.08 -1.76 -23.06
C THR A 210 25.27 -0.48 -22.92
N LYS A 211 24.10 -0.40 -23.54
CA LYS A 211 23.24 0.78 -23.54
C LYS A 211 21.81 0.44 -23.22
N GLY A 212 21.21 1.26 -22.43
CA GLY A 212 19.79 1.15 -22.08
C GLY A 212 19.24 2.46 -21.53
N ARG A 213 17.94 2.47 -21.28
CA ARG A 213 17.21 3.58 -20.69
C ARG A 213 16.35 3.10 -19.55
N LEU A 214 16.40 3.81 -18.45
CA LEU A 214 15.56 3.60 -17.29
C LEU A 214 14.57 4.76 -17.16
N SER A 215 13.28 4.46 -17.12
CA SER A 215 12.21 5.43 -16.89
C SER A 215 11.45 5.08 -15.62
N LEU A 216 11.12 6.07 -14.79
CA LEU A 216 10.25 5.95 -13.62
C LEU A 216 8.96 6.71 -13.85
N ARG A 217 7.83 6.06 -13.58
CA ARG A 217 6.51 6.69 -13.44
C ARG A 217 5.96 6.42 -12.06
N ALA A 218 5.21 7.38 -11.54
CA ALA A 218 4.41 7.22 -10.35
C ALA A 218 2.97 6.87 -10.73
N GLU A 219 2.46 5.75 -10.26
CA GLU A 219 1.02 5.47 -10.25
C GLU A 219 0.46 5.93 -8.92
N ILE A 220 -0.47 6.90 -8.95
CA ILE A 220 -1.01 7.55 -7.76
C ILE A 220 -2.50 7.26 -7.69
N PHE A 221 -2.97 6.81 -6.54
CA PHE A 221 -4.39 6.63 -6.28
C PHE A 221 -4.86 7.61 -5.20
N ASN A 222 -6.04 8.16 -5.40
CA ASN A 222 -6.68 9.09 -4.47
C ASN A 222 -8.13 8.68 -4.21
N ASP A 223 -8.38 8.02 -3.09
CA ASP A 223 -9.71 7.71 -2.59
C ASP A 223 -10.03 8.51 -1.30
N ALA A 224 -9.18 9.48 -0.96
CA ALA A 224 -9.30 10.29 0.25
C ALA A 224 -10.23 11.50 0.04
N GLU A 225 -9.78 12.51 -0.68
CA GLU A 225 -10.52 13.76 -0.93
C GLU A 225 -10.05 14.48 -2.18
N ASP A 226 -10.79 15.52 -2.59
CA ASP A 226 -10.39 16.38 -3.72
C ASP A 226 -9.16 17.19 -3.36
N LEU A 227 -8.08 17.05 -4.13
CA LEU A 227 -6.81 17.74 -3.89
C LEU A 227 -6.67 19.06 -4.65
N GLY A 228 -7.51 19.28 -5.68
CA GLY A 228 -7.37 20.45 -6.56
C GLY A 228 -6.00 20.50 -7.22
N ASP A 229 -5.39 21.67 -7.24
CA ASP A 229 -4.07 21.92 -7.84
C ASP A 229 -2.93 21.82 -6.80
N ALA A 230 -3.08 20.96 -5.79
CA ALA A 230 -2.08 20.78 -4.75
C ALA A 230 -0.73 20.30 -5.30
N GLU A 231 0.35 20.77 -4.69
CA GLU A 231 1.68 20.20 -4.90
C GLU A 231 1.77 18.85 -4.22
N LEU A 232 2.13 17.80 -4.97
CA LEU A 232 2.34 16.47 -4.45
C LEU A 232 3.84 16.18 -4.28
N ARG A 233 4.21 15.70 -3.10
CA ARG A 233 5.55 15.25 -2.75
C ARG A 233 5.52 13.74 -2.54
N LEU A 234 6.08 12.99 -3.48
CA LEU A 234 6.11 11.52 -3.45
C LEU A 234 7.31 11.07 -2.60
N ALA A 235 7.02 10.55 -1.43
CA ALA A 235 8.05 10.17 -0.46
C ALA A 235 8.73 8.85 -0.83
N VAL A 236 10.05 8.88 -0.88
CA VAL A 236 10.96 7.73 -0.95
C VAL A 236 11.56 7.54 0.44
N GLY A 237 11.45 6.37 1.00
CA GLY A 237 11.82 6.04 2.38
C GLY A 237 10.74 5.22 3.07
N ILE A 238 11.00 4.75 4.27
CA ILE A 238 10.10 3.91 5.06
C ILE A 238 9.67 4.69 6.31
N PRO A 239 8.48 5.34 6.29
CA PRO A 239 7.99 6.07 7.45
C PRO A 239 7.55 5.12 8.56
N ASN A 240 7.85 5.48 9.81
CA ASN A 240 7.33 4.80 10.98
C ASN A 240 6.05 5.49 11.47
N PHE A 241 4.88 4.94 11.12
CA PHE A 241 3.59 5.41 11.58
C PHE A 241 2.99 4.43 12.60
N ALA A 242 3.34 4.60 13.86
CA ALA A 242 2.93 3.70 14.95
C ALA A 242 1.39 3.54 15.07
N PHE A 243 0.62 4.57 14.69
CA PHE A 243 -0.85 4.60 14.83
C PHE A 243 -1.58 4.67 13.49
N ALA A 244 -1.00 4.12 12.42
CA ALA A 244 -1.52 4.23 11.05
C ALA A 244 -2.91 3.60 10.83
N THR A 245 -3.42 2.78 11.75
CA THR A 245 -4.74 2.13 11.66
C THR A 245 -5.80 2.79 12.54
N LYS A 246 -5.43 3.76 13.37
CA LYS A 246 -6.35 4.42 14.32
C LYS A 246 -6.85 5.74 13.77
N LYS A 247 -8.13 6.02 13.95
CA LYS A 247 -8.72 7.32 13.61
C LYS A 247 -8.50 8.33 14.73
N SER A 248 -8.50 9.61 14.40
CA SER A 248 -8.49 10.67 15.42
C SER A 248 -9.79 10.66 16.22
N LEU A 249 -9.67 10.78 17.55
CA LEU A 249 -10.81 10.89 18.47
C LEU A 249 -11.78 12.02 18.12
N LEU A 250 -11.28 13.09 17.51
CA LEU A 250 -12.14 14.21 17.07
C LEU A 250 -13.17 13.80 16.01
N PHE A 251 -12.97 12.68 15.32
CA PHE A 251 -13.82 12.25 14.20
C PHE A 251 -14.43 10.87 14.40
N ASP A 252 -14.10 10.20 15.51
CA ASP A 252 -14.64 8.90 15.88
C ASP A 252 -15.65 9.04 17.02
N PHE A 253 -16.92 8.87 16.70
CA PHE A 253 -18.05 8.94 17.63
C PHE A 253 -18.64 7.55 17.95
N GLY A 254 -17.90 6.49 17.67
CA GLY A 254 -18.33 5.11 17.90
C GLY A 254 -18.30 4.73 19.40
N PRO A 255 -19.13 3.77 19.82
CA PRO A 255 -19.20 3.34 21.23
C PRO A 255 -17.92 2.60 21.71
N GLU A 256 -17.09 2.10 20.79
CA GLU A 256 -15.88 1.32 21.11
C GLU A 256 -14.60 2.15 21.18
N VAL A 257 -14.71 3.48 21.13
CA VAL A 257 -13.56 4.39 21.06
C VAL A 257 -12.59 4.18 22.22
N ILE A 258 -13.07 3.93 23.43
CA ILE A 258 -12.24 3.83 24.63
C ILE A 258 -11.27 2.65 24.56
N ASN A 259 -11.71 1.50 24.03
CA ASN A 259 -10.87 0.29 23.95
C ASN A 259 -9.77 0.37 22.87
N GLN A 260 -9.88 1.30 21.93
CA GLN A 260 -8.91 1.45 20.84
C GLN A 260 -7.63 2.21 21.25
N TYR A 261 -7.66 2.94 22.38
CA TYR A 261 -6.59 3.85 22.81
C TYR A 261 -5.91 3.40 24.10
N ASP A 262 -6.00 2.11 24.45
CA ASP A 262 -5.25 1.56 25.58
C ASP A 262 -3.75 1.54 25.27
N TYR A 263 -3.04 2.52 25.84
CA TYR A 263 -1.59 2.66 25.72
C TYR A 263 -0.81 1.46 26.30
N ASN A 264 -1.40 0.69 27.20
CA ASN A 264 -0.73 -0.46 27.81
C ASN A 264 -0.61 -1.62 26.82
N SER A 265 -1.51 -1.73 25.85
CA SER A 265 -1.42 -2.73 24.78
C SER A 265 -0.22 -2.51 23.84
N TYR A 266 0.37 -1.31 23.85
CA TYR A 266 1.53 -0.97 23.01
C TYR A 266 2.89 -1.26 23.69
N ARG A 267 2.93 -1.43 25.01
CA ARG A 267 4.18 -1.73 25.74
C ARG A 267 4.61 -3.19 25.68
N GLY A 268 3.73 -4.12 25.34
CA GLY A 268 3.99 -5.58 25.37
C GLY A 268 4.29 -6.23 24.01
N ASN A 269 3.97 -5.57 22.91
CA ASN A 269 4.24 -6.09 21.58
C ASN A 269 5.36 -5.25 20.95
N ALA A 270 6.60 -5.70 21.10
CA ALA A 270 7.60 -5.47 20.06
C ALA A 270 6.90 -5.85 18.75
N PHE A 271 6.69 -4.86 17.87
CA PHE A 271 5.94 -5.03 16.63
C PHE A 271 6.39 -6.31 15.93
N PRO A 272 5.53 -7.30 15.71
CA PRO A 272 5.85 -8.32 14.73
C PRO A 272 5.96 -7.56 13.41
N MET A 273 7.12 -7.55 12.79
CA MET A 273 7.33 -7.00 11.43
C MET A 273 6.39 -7.60 10.38
N GLY A 274 5.51 -8.54 10.78
CA GLY A 274 4.54 -9.24 9.95
C GLY A 274 3.16 -8.58 9.78
N GLN A 275 2.84 -7.48 10.48
CA GLN A 275 1.51 -6.85 10.34
C GLN A 275 1.47 -5.59 9.45
N MET A 276 2.51 -5.34 8.65
CA MET A 276 2.44 -4.42 7.50
C MET A 276 1.87 -5.13 6.26
N SER A 277 0.89 -6.01 6.44
CA SER A 277 0.53 -7.07 5.50
C SER A 277 -0.29 -6.67 4.28
N ASN A 278 -0.53 -5.39 4.00
CA ASN A 278 -1.09 -4.99 2.70
C ASN A 278 -0.14 -4.17 1.82
N SER A 279 1.08 -3.92 2.30
CA SER A 279 2.19 -3.43 1.48
C SER A 279 3.17 -4.54 1.11
N ASN A 280 2.93 -5.79 1.53
CA ASN A 280 3.82 -6.94 1.33
C ASN A 280 4.05 -7.36 -0.12
N ALA A 281 3.30 -6.82 -1.08
CA ALA A 281 3.63 -7.03 -2.49
C ALA A 281 4.91 -6.31 -2.94
N TYR A 282 5.45 -5.39 -2.11
CA TYR A 282 6.61 -4.56 -2.45
C TYR A 282 7.69 -4.49 -1.36
N GLN A 283 7.54 -5.22 -0.26
CA GLN A 283 8.64 -5.49 0.67
C GLN A 283 9.39 -6.74 0.24
N VAL A 284 10.19 -6.61 -0.78
CA VAL A 284 11.26 -7.58 -1.00
C VAL A 284 12.29 -7.40 0.08
N SER A 285 12.72 -8.53 0.65
CA SER A 285 13.82 -8.65 1.58
C SER A 285 14.95 -7.69 1.19
N TYR A 286 15.26 -6.81 2.10
CA TYR A 286 16.48 -6.02 2.05
C TYR A 286 17.64 -7.02 1.98
N ASP A 287 18.28 -7.11 0.83
CA ASP A 287 19.52 -7.86 0.68
C ASP A 287 20.64 -7.00 1.31
N PRO A 288 21.24 -7.42 2.43
CA PRO A 288 22.27 -6.65 3.10
C PRO A 288 23.59 -6.57 2.33
N GLU A 289 23.68 -7.16 1.15
CA GLU A 289 24.88 -7.07 0.29
C GLU A 289 25.00 -5.77 -0.52
N ILE A 290 24.15 -4.76 -0.30
CA ILE A 290 24.31 -3.45 -0.94
C ILE A 290 25.41 -2.68 -0.23
N ASN A 291 26.57 -2.74 -0.83
CA ASN A 291 27.87 -2.22 -0.44
C ASN A 291 27.93 -0.76 0.01
N GLU A 292 28.74 -0.58 1.04
CA GLU A 292 29.45 0.61 1.46
C GLU A 292 30.48 1.10 0.40
N ASP A 293 30.02 1.77 -0.65
CA ASP A 293 30.88 2.64 -1.46
C ASP A 293 30.08 3.88 -1.86
N ILE A 294 30.00 4.83 -0.94
CA ILE A 294 29.42 6.15 -1.18
C ILE A 294 30.49 7.03 -1.83
N ILE A 295 30.41 7.23 -3.13
CA ILE A 295 31.20 8.22 -3.86
C ILE A 295 30.26 9.34 -4.33
N ALA A 296 30.70 10.58 -4.15
CA ALA A 296 29.98 11.82 -4.38
C ALA A 296 29.43 12.01 -5.81
N PRO A 297 28.34 12.81 -6.00
CA PRO A 297 27.49 12.80 -7.19
C PRO A 297 28.07 13.60 -8.35
N GLY A 298 27.94 13.02 -9.56
CA GLY A 298 28.09 13.73 -10.84
C GLY A 298 26.74 14.19 -11.36
N ALA A 299 26.72 15.34 -12.02
CA ALA A 299 25.51 16.02 -12.46
C ALA A 299 24.81 15.29 -13.62
N ALA A 300 23.57 14.89 -13.41
CA ALA A 300 22.62 14.53 -14.46
C ALA A 300 21.25 15.11 -14.14
N GLY A 301 20.48 15.44 -15.16
CA GLY A 301 19.25 16.23 -15.24
C GLY A 301 18.44 16.44 -13.97
N SER A 302 18.00 17.67 -13.75
CA SER A 302 17.28 18.08 -12.54
C SER A 302 15.88 17.49 -12.49
N VAL A 303 15.68 16.49 -11.62
CA VAL A 303 14.35 16.12 -11.12
C VAL A 303 14.00 17.08 -10.00
N ASP A 304 12.80 17.68 -10.03
CA ASP A 304 12.32 18.54 -8.94
C ASP A 304 12.11 17.66 -7.71
N GLY A 305 12.95 17.83 -6.69
CA GLY A 305 12.92 16.99 -5.49
C GLY A 305 13.78 17.58 -4.36
N SER A 306 13.54 17.10 -3.16
CA SER A 306 14.23 17.55 -1.96
C SER A 306 14.52 16.39 -1.01
N GLN A 307 15.61 16.48 -0.28
CA GLN A 307 15.95 15.56 0.80
C GLN A 307 15.60 16.19 2.16
N ALA A 308 15.02 15.38 3.05
CA ALA A 308 14.83 15.75 4.45
C ALA A 308 15.04 14.48 5.30
N GLU A 309 16.05 14.51 6.16
CA GLU A 309 16.50 13.36 6.93
C GLU A 309 16.75 12.14 6.02
N ASP A 310 16.16 10.99 6.36
CA ASP A 310 16.26 9.74 5.60
C ASP A 310 15.27 9.65 4.42
N PHE A 311 14.57 10.73 4.08
CA PHE A 311 13.58 10.76 3.00
C PHE A 311 14.06 11.58 1.83
N TYR A 312 13.73 11.11 0.63
CA TYR A 312 13.75 11.91 -0.58
C TYR A 312 12.33 12.11 -1.10
N PHE A 313 12.02 13.28 -1.61
CA PHE A 313 10.68 13.63 -2.11
C PHE A 313 10.78 14.05 -3.57
N TYR A 314 10.13 13.30 -4.48
CA TYR A 314 9.89 13.78 -5.83
C TYR A 314 8.71 14.74 -5.80
N THR A 315 8.88 15.96 -6.32
CA THR A 315 7.84 16.98 -6.36
C THR A 315 7.15 16.98 -7.71
N ILE A 316 5.83 16.87 -7.73
CA ILE A 316 5.00 16.90 -8.93
C ILE A 316 3.80 17.82 -8.76
N ARG A 317 3.27 18.31 -9.88
CA ARG A 317 2.07 19.15 -9.94
C ARG A 317 1.13 18.59 -11.01
N PRO A 318 0.30 17.59 -10.67
CA PRO A 318 -0.54 16.93 -11.64
C PRO A 318 -1.73 17.76 -12.15
N GLY A 319 -1.98 18.96 -11.57
CA GLY A 319 -3.19 19.74 -11.79
C GLY A 319 -4.37 19.20 -10.98
N ASN A 320 -5.58 19.37 -11.49
CA ASN A 320 -6.78 18.93 -10.79
C ASN A 320 -6.77 17.41 -10.51
N PHE A 321 -6.71 17.05 -9.23
CA PHE A 321 -6.67 15.64 -8.78
C PHE A 321 -7.84 15.33 -7.85
N PRO A 322 -9.02 14.96 -8.41
CA PRO A 322 -10.22 14.71 -7.64
C PRO A 322 -10.15 13.40 -6.84
N LYS A 323 -11.04 13.29 -5.86
CA LYS A 323 -11.27 12.02 -5.16
C LYS A 323 -11.73 10.92 -6.13
N ASN A 324 -11.42 9.66 -5.80
CA ASN A 324 -11.72 8.45 -6.58
C ASN A 324 -11.08 8.44 -7.97
N SER A 325 -9.90 9.04 -8.09
CA SER A 325 -9.13 9.08 -9.33
C SER A 325 -7.80 8.34 -9.24
N ARG A 326 -7.26 8.03 -10.41
CA ARG A 326 -5.96 7.38 -10.60
C ARG A 326 -5.16 8.22 -11.58
N TYR A 327 -3.87 8.35 -11.32
CA TYR A 327 -2.98 9.17 -12.11
C TYR A 327 -1.67 8.46 -12.35
N GLN A 328 -1.14 8.48 -13.58
CA GLN A 328 0.20 8.04 -13.90
C GLN A 328 1.03 9.24 -14.33
N TYR A 329 2.07 9.56 -13.56
CA TYR A 329 2.91 10.75 -13.77
C TYR A 329 4.35 10.34 -14.07
N PRO A 330 4.99 10.86 -15.16
CA PRO A 330 6.39 10.62 -15.43
C PRO A 330 7.26 11.36 -14.40
N ILE A 331 8.21 10.64 -13.79
CA ILE A 331 9.12 11.22 -12.80
C ILE A 331 10.46 11.55 -13.47
N PHE A 332 11.11 10.53 -14.07
CA PHE A 332 12.36 10.73 -14.78
C PHE A 332 12.57 9.69 -15.89
N GLU A 333 13.47 10.04 -16.79
CA GLU A 333 14.12 9.14 -17.74
C GLU A 333 15.63 9.38 -17.69
N THR A 334 16.42 8.31 -17.71
CA THR A 334 17.87 8.40 -17.69
C THR A 334 18.49 7.30 -18.53
N ASP A 335 19.57 7.61 -19.23
CA ASP A 335 20.36 6.60 -19.93
C ASP A 335 21.23 5.85 -18.91
N ILE A 336 21.38 4.56 -19.11
CA ILE A 336 22.18 3.67 -18.28
C ILE A 336 23.19 2.90 -19.11
N GLN A 337 24.25 2.42 -18.46
CA GLN A 337 25.26 1.55 -19.03
C GLN A 337 25.18 0.17 -18.37
N PRO A 338 24.36 -0.74 -18.89
CA PRO A 338 24.21 -2.08 -18.33
C PRO A 338 25.42 -2.95 -18.59
N SER A 339 25.73 -3.82 -17.65
CA SER A 339 26.60 -4.96 -17.83
C SER A 339 25.86 -6.25 -17.46
N HIS A 340 26.12 -7.31 -18.22
CA HIS A 340 25.42 -8.58 -18.06
C HIS A 340 26.30 -9.58 -17.32
N PHE A 341 25.71 -10.31 -16.37
CA PHE A 341 26.35 -11.43 -15.69
C PHE A 341 25.35 -12.55 -15.42
N TYR A 342 25.89 -13.72 -15.14
CA TYR A 342 25.10 -14.89 -14.75
C TYR A 342 25.40 -15.25 -13.30
N LYS A 343 24.40 -15.67 -12.55
CA LYS A 343 24.56 -16.07 -11.14
C LYS A 343 23.89 -17.42 -10.90
N CYS A 344 24.57 -18.27 -10.15
CA CYS A 344 23.95 -19.45 -9.56
C CYS A 344 24.31 -19.56 -8.08
N GLU A 345 23.46 -20.23 -7.33
CA GLU A 345 23.66 -20.52 -5.91
C GLU A 345 23.78 -22.02 -5.74
N LEU A 346 24.92 -22.46 -5.24
CA LEU A 346 25.14 -23.86 -4.89
C LEU A 346 24.34 -24.22 -3.62
N PRO A 347 23.91 -25.47 -3.47
CA PRO A 347 23.21 -25.91 -2.28
C PRO A 347 23.99 -25.58 -1.00
N PRO A 348 23.35 -25.05 0.05
CA PRO A 348 24.02 -24.79 1.32
C PRO A 348 24.42 -26.09 2.01
N THR A 349 25.42 -26.03 2.90
CA THR A 349 25.80 -27.16 3.73
C THR A 349 24.64 -27.55 4.67
N ASN A 350 24.24 -28.80 4.68
CA ASN A 350 23.21 -29.31 5.59
C ASN A 350 23.83 -30.13 6.73
N THR A 351 24.15 -29.49 7.84
CA THR A 351 24.76 -30.12 9.03
C THR A 351 23.75 -30.85 9.94
N GLN A 352 22.45 -30.78 9.64
CA GLN A 352 21.39 -31.32 10.53
C GLN A 352 20.85 -32.69 10.10
N ARG A 353 21.41 -33.35 9.07
CA ARG A 353 20.99 -34.70 8.70
C ARG A 353 21.75 -35.76 9.52
N PRO A 354 21.11 -36.49 10.43
CA PRO A 354 21.77 -37.57 11.20
C PRO A 354 22.31 -38.72 10.33
N ASN A 355 21.87 -38.83 9.06
CA ASN A 355 22.20 -39.89 8.12
C ASN A 355 22.98 -39.38 6.89
N TYR A 356 23.78 -38.37 7.03
CA TYR A 356 24.64 -37.86 5.95
C TYR A 356 25.56 -38.92 5.34
N TYR A 357 25.78 -40.01 6.06
CA TYR A 357 26.68 -41.12 5.66
C TYR A 357 26.00 -42.28 4.88
N GLN A 358 24.69 -42.28 4.73
CA GLN A 358 24.01 -43.46 4.10
C GLN A 358 23.37 -43.20 2.73
N GLU A 359 23.22 -41.98 2.32
CA GLU A 359 22.79 -41.70 0.95
C GLU A 359 23.99 -41.27 0.05
N LYS A 360 24.85 -42.21 -0.30
CA LYS A 360 25.27 -42.27 -1.70
C LYS A 360 23.99 -42.37 -2.48
N SER A 361 23.46 -41.22 -2.95
CA SER A 361 22.32 -41.26 -3.83
C SER A 361 22.75 -42.03 -5.07
N SER A 362 22.30 -43.28 -5.12
CA SER A 362 22.44 -44.20 -6.26
C SER A 362 21.56 -43.74 -7.45
N SER A 363 20.94 -42.59 -7.39
CA SER A 363 20.35 -41.91 -8.54
C SER A 363 21.41 -41.03 -9.18
N GLY A 364 22.01 -41.51 -10.25
CA GLY A 364 22.95 -40.75 -11.09
C GLY A 364 22.31 -39.55 -11.81
N ILE A 365 21.41 -38.83 -11.17
CA ILE A 365 20.82 -37.59 -11.63
C ILE A 365 21.64 -36.49 -10.98
N GLU A 366 22.60 -35.95 -11.73
CA GLU A 366 23.28 -34.71 -11.38
C GLU A 366 22.21 -33.63 -11.19
N GLU A 367 22.13 -33.06 -9.99
CA GLU A 367 21.21 -31.98 -9.70
C GLU A 367 21.61 -30.75 -10.53
N LYS A 368 20.77 -30.37 -11.49
CA LYS A 368 20.99 -29.20 -12.31
C LYS A 368 20.73 -27.95 -11.49
N ILE A 369 21.78 -27.20 -11.23
CA ILE A 369 21.68 -25.93 -10.49
C ILE A 369 21.21 -24.84 -11.45
N PRO A 370 20.11 -24.13 -11.13
CA PRO A 370 19.58 -23.11 -12.00
C PRO A 370 20.54 -21.90 -12.09
N VAL A 371 20.80 -21.44 -13.29
CA VAL A 371 21.61 -20.26 -13.56
C VAL A 371 20.70 -19.12 -14.00
N SER A 372 20.80 -17.99 -13.32
CA SER A 372 20.00 -16.80 -13.61
C SER A 372 20.84 -15.74 -14.31
N HIS A 373 20.27 -15.09 -15.31
CA HIS A 373 20.84 -13.97 -16.05
C HIS A 373 20.43 -12.67 -15.39
N TYR A 374 21.39 -11.83 -15.07
CA TYR A 374 21.21 -10.52 -14.46
C TYR A 374 21.80 -9.42 -15.33
N VAL A 375 21.24 -8.23 -15.16
CA VAL A 375 21.83 -6.99 -15.63
C VAL A 375 22.14 -6.11 -14.42
N GLU A 376 23.31 -5.49 -14.40
CA GLU A 376 23.69 -4.51 -13.39
C GLU A 376 24.08 -3.19 -14.03
N PHE A 377 23.72 -2.07 -13.39
CA PHE A 377 24.01 -0.73 -13.86
C PHE A 377 24.05 0.25 -12.69
N LYS A 378 24.90 1.26 -12.81
CA LYS A 378 25.13 2.25 -11.75
C LYS A 378 24.09 3.36 -11.80
N ASN A 379 23.59 3.79 -10.63
CA ASN A 379 22.82 5.01 -10.52
C ASN A 379 23.75 6.22 -10.64
N THR A 380 23.80 6.82 -11.81
CA THR A 380 24.60 8.02 -12.08
C THR A 380 23.85 9.32 -11.87
N THR A 381 22.57 9.25 -11.41
CA THR A 381 21.76 10.42 -11.12
C THR A 381 22.06 11.00 -9.74
N THR A 382 21.56 12.20 -9.47
CA THR A 382 21.71 12.86 -8.17
C THR A 382 20.60 12.50 -7.16
N TYR A 383 19.67 11.63 -7.55
CA TYR A 383 18.51 11.22 -6.75
C TYR A 383 18.44 9.69 -6.62
N PRO A 384 17.90 9.19 -5.52
CA PRO A 384 17.76 7.76 -5.30
C PRO A 384 16.69 7.16 -6.23
N TRP A 385 16.89 5.95 -6.69
CA TRP A 385 15.83 5.15 -7.31
C TRP A 385 15.13 4.35 -6.21
N THR A 386 13.83 4.55 -6.07
CA THR A 386 13.06 3.85 -5.04
C THR A 386 12.73 2.42 -5.48
N THR A 387 12.53 1.52 -4.52
CA THR A 387 12.09 0.14 -4.83
C THR A 387 10.74 0.15 -5.55
N GLY A 388 10.66 -0.53 -6.70
CA GLY A 388 9.44 -0.62 -7.50
C GLY A 388 9.46 -1.69 -8.57
N ALA A 389 8.30 -2.05 -9.10
CA ALA A 389 8.19 -3.01 -10.20
C ALA A 389 8.85 -2.48 -11.46
N ALA A 390 9.68 -3.29 -12.10
CA ALA A 390 10.39 -2.95 -13.33
C ALA A 390 10.00 -3.91 -14.46
N ASN A 391 9.51 -3.35 -15.56
CA ASN A 391 9.27 -4.07 -16.80
C ASN A 391 10.51 -3.97 -17.68
N LEU A 392 11.14 -5.10 -17.96
CA LEU A 392 12.36 -5.21 -18.75
C LEU A 392 12.03 -5.50 -20.19
N LEU A 393 12.56 -4.69 -21.08
CA LEU A 393 12.32 -4.75 -22.52
C LEU A 393 13.65 -4.76 -23.26
N SER A 394 13.73 -5.45 -24.37
CA SER A 394 14.83 -5.34 -25.35
C SER A 394 14.33 -4.65 -26.59
N GLN A 395 15.11 -3.73 -27.11
CA GLN A 395 14.87 -3.10 -28.39
C GLN A 395 15.77 -3.71 -29.46
N ASN A 396 15.17 -4.25 -30.51
CA ASN A 396 15.88 -4.78 -31.65
C ASN A 396 15.24 -4.30 -32.97
N SER A 397 15.71 -4.82 -34.11
CA SER A 397 15.17 -4.45 -35.45
C SER A 397 13.68 -4.78 -35.63
N ALA A 398 13.14 -5.72 -34.86
CA ALA A 398 11.71 -6.10 -34.89
C ALA A 398 10.86 -5.25 -33.90
N GLY A 399 11.47 -4.31 -33.17
CA GLY A 399 10.82 -3.44 -32.19
C GLY A 399 11.08 -3.85 -30.75
N LEU A 400 10.20 -3.40 -29.84
CA LEU A 400 10.27 -3.69 -28.41
C LEU A 400 9.78 -5.10 -28.11
N GLN A 401 10.62 -5.88 -27.44
CA GLN A 401 10.29 -7.24 -27.00
C GLN A 401 10.34 -7.34 -25.48
N PRO A 402 9.31 -7.91 -24.82
CA PRO A 402 9.35 -8.13 -23.38
C PRO A 402 10.38 -9.19 -23.03
N LEU A 403 11.21 -8.91 -22.02
CA LEU A 403 12.18 -9.87 -21.47
C LEU A 403 11.66 -10.48 -20.16
N SER A 404 11.31 -9.62 -19.20
CA SER A 404 10.83 -10.05 -17.89
C SER A 404 10.17 -8.90 -17.13
N GLN A 405 9.65 -9.24 -15.96
CA GLN A 405 9.27 -8.29 -14.93
C GLN A 405 9.98 -8.69 -13.64
N ASP A 406 10.63 -7.74 -12.99
CA ASP A 406 11.35 -7.96 -11.73
C ASP A 406 11.17 -6.74 -10.81
N LEU A 407 11.74 -6.81 -9.62
CA LEU A 407 11.78 -5.70 -8.69
C LEU A 407 13.10 -4.95 -8.83
N LEU A 408 13.01 -3.64 -9.12
CA LEU A 408 14.17 -2.75 -9.01
C LEU A 408 14.34 -2.41 -7.53
N PRO A 409 15.49 -2.73 -6.90
CA PRO A 409 15.75 -2.42 -5.50
C PRO A 409 15.99 -0.93 -5.30
N TYR A 410 15.85 -0.44 -4.05
CA TYR A 410 16.30 0.91 -3.72
C TYR A 410 17.78 1.06 -4.09
N THR A 411 18.10 2.10 -4.85
CA THR A 411 19.44 2.35 -5.35
C THR A 411 19.83 3.80 -5.13
N ALA A 412 20.69 4.04 -4.14
CA ALA A 412 21.20 5.39 -3.84
C ALA A 412 22.02 5.95 -5.02
N PRO A 413 22.18 7.28 -5.12
CA PRO A 413 23.14 7.88 -6.05
C PRO A 413 24.52 7.23 -5.91
N GLY A 414 25.13 6.83 -7.04
CA GLY A 414 26.42 6.16 -7.07
C GLY A 414 26.40 4.65 -6.83
N ALA A 415 25.34 4.08 -6.28
CA ALA A 415 25.20 2.65 -6.05
C ALA A 415 24.88 1.86 -7.33
N THR A 416 25.10 0.55 -7.30
CA THR A 416 24.82 -0.36 -8.43
C THR A 416 23.48 -1.07 -8.21
N CYS A 417 22.61 -0.95 -9.20
CA CYS A 417 21.34 -1.68 -9.29
C CYS A 417 21.56 -3.01 -9.99
N LYS A 418 20.92 -4.08 -9.51
CA LYS A 418 20.93 -5.41 -10.12
C LYS A 418 19.51 -5.89 -10.33
N VAL A 419 19.19 -6.34 -11.53
CA VAL A 419 17.85 -6.81 -11.90
C VAL A 419 17.96 -8.13 -12.65
N LYS A 420 17.10 -9.08 -12.34
CA LYS A 420 17.07 -10.40 -12.98
C LYS A 420 16.31 -10.34 -14.29
N ILE A 421 16.90 -10.90 -15.34
CA ILE A 421 16.26 -11.00 -16.66
C ILE A 421 15.53 -12.34 -16.81
N ALA A 422 16.26 -13.47 -16.64
CA ALA A 422 15.72 -14.80 -16.92
C ALA A 422 16.57 -15.89 -16.25
N GLN A 423 16.11 -17.12 -16.32
CA GLN A 423 16.96 -18.30 -16.13
C GLN A 423 17.47 -18.75 -17.49
N THR A 424 18.73 -19.23 -17.54
CA THR A 424 19.33 -19.76 -18.77
C THR A 424 19.66 -21.24 -18.63
N PRO A 425 19.18 -22.11 -19.53
CA PRO A 425 19.61 -23.51 -19.59
C PRO A 425 20.94 -23.72 -20.32
N GLU A 426 21.46 -22.68 -20.99
CA GLU A 426 22.66 -22.74 -21.82
C GLU A 426 23.99 -22.66 -21.01
N ILE A 427 23.90 -22.41 -19.71
CA ILE A 427 25.01 -22.53 -18.78
C ILE A 427 24.65 -23.64 -17.82
N LYS A 428 25.38 -24.74 -17.88
CA LYS A 428 25.18 -25.89 -16.99
C LYS A 428 26.14 -25.77 -15.82
N VAL A 429 25.62 -25.92 -14.61
CA VAL A 429 26.41 -26.00 -13.38
C VAL A 429 25.99 -27.27 -12.65
N THR A 430 26.99 -28.05 -12.24
CA THR A 430 26.80 -29.22 -11.39
C THR A 430 27.76 -29.16 -10.21
N HIS A 431 27.34 -29.73 -9.10
CA HIS A 431 28.05 -29.70 -7.84
C HIS A 431 27.91 -31.04 -7.13
N GLY A 432 29.00 -31.48 -6.50
CA GLY A 432 29.03 -32.66 -5.65
C GLY A 432 30.01 -32.47 -4.51
N GLU A 433 29.75 -33.09 -3.38
CA GLU A 433 30.64 -33.05 -2.22
C GLU A 433 30.68 -34.37 -1.47
N GLY A 434 31.75 -34.59 -0.70
CA GLY A 434 31.92 -35.78 0.14
C GLY A 434 32.93 -35.56 1.25
N ASP A 435 32.81 -36.37 2.27
CA ASP A 435 33.73 -36.40 3.39
C ASP A 435 35.05 -37.03 2.97
N VAL A 436 36.17 -36.39 3.29
CA VAL A 436 37.50 -36.90 2.96
C VAL A 436 38.33 -37.21 4.21
N ASP A 437 38.02 -36.59 5.34
CA ASP A 437 38.70 -36.80 6.63
C ASP A 437 37.77 -36.52 7.81
N ARG A 438 37.96 -37.28 8.90
CA ARG A 438 37.16 -37.12 10.12
C ARG A 438 38.01 -37.29 11.36
N GLN A 439 37.98 -36.29 12.23
CA GLN A 439 38.56 -36.33 13.56
C GLN A 439 37.47 -36.43 14.60
N GLU A 440 37.36 -37.58 15.26
CA GLU A 440 36.37 -37.82 16.30
C GLU A 440 36.68 -37.00 17.57
N ASN A 441 35.61 -36.55 18.24
CA ASN A 441 35.70 -35.83 19.52
C ASN A 441 36.62 -34.59 19.47
N ALA A 442 36.69 -33.91 18.35
CA ALA A 442 37.61 -32.80 18.09
C ALA A 442 37.33 -31.54 18.90
N LYS A 443 36.06 -31.29 19.28
CA LYS A 443 35.64 -30.09 19.97
C LYS A 443 34.50 -30.37 20.94
N LYS A 444 34.61 -29.82 22.15
CA LYS A 444 33.50 -29.75 23.09
C LYS A 444 32.95 -28.33 23.15
N PHE A 445 31.65 -28.20 22.92
CA PHE A 445 30.97 -26.92 22.95
C PHE A 445 29.72 -27.06 23.83
N PHE A 446 29.66 -26.31 24.92
CA PHE A 446 28.77 -26.54 26.07
C PHE A 446 28.84 -28.01 26.54
N SER A 447 27.72 -28.74 26.55
CA SER A 447 27.62 -30.16 26.94
C SER A 447 27.80 -31.16 25.80
N THR A 448 27.92 -30.68 24.54
CA THR A 448 27.96 -31.50 23.35
C THR A 448 29.37 -31.62 22.79
N THR A 449 29.74 -32.85 22.42
CA THR A 449 31.02 -33.15 21.74
C THR A 449 30.76 -33.26 20.25
N TYR A 450 31.67 -32.71 19.46
CA TYR A 450 31.56 -32.63 18.00
C TYR A 450 32.79 -33.26 17.34
N ASP A 451 32.52 -33.95 16.26
CA ASP A 451 33.55 -34.40 15.33
C ASP A 451 33.88 -33.29 14.33
N LYS A 452 35.13 -33.18 13.97
CA LYS A 452 35.59 -32.28 12.90
C LYS A 452 35.68 -33.07 11.61
N VAL A 453 34.90 -32.65 10.61
CA VAL A 453 34.85 -33.29 9.31
C VAL A 453 35.41 -32.34 8.27
N LYS A 454 36.37 -32.82 7.45
CA LYS A 454 36.81 -32.14 6.25
C LYS A 454 36.00 -32.60 5.07
N ILE A 455 35.37 -31.64 4.41
CA ILE A 455 34.55 -31.87 3.21
C ILE A 455 35.34 -31.38 2.01
N GLU A 456 35.39 -32.21 0.97
CA GLU A 456 35.88 -31.83 -0.36
C GLU A 456 34.69 -31.79 -1.32
N ALA A 457 34.60 -30.67 -2.02
CA ALA A 457 33.52 -30.41 -2.96
C ALA A 457 34.09 -30.11 -4.34
N GLN A 458 33.34 -30.48 -5.36
CA GLN A 458 33.70 -30.30 -6.76
C GLN A 458 32.59 -29.51 -7.45
N ALA A 459 32.99 -28.49 -8.19
CA ALA A 459 32.10 -27.75 -9.08
C ALA A 459 32.55 -27.93 -10.54
N TYR A 460 31.55 -28.10 -11.42
CA TYR A 460 31.74 -28.21 -12.86
C TYR A 460 30.79 -27.26 -13.56
N VAL A 461 31.28 -26.50 -14.52
CA VAL A 461 30.50 -25.55 -15.31
C VAL A 461 30.84 -25.68 -16.80
N ILE A 462 29.84 -25.44 -17.66
CA ILE A 462 30.02 -25.39 -19.11
C ILE A 462 29.15 -24.27 -19.69
N ASN A 463 29.72 -23.48 -20.59
CA ASN A 463 29.05 -22.43 -21.34
C ASN A 463 28.69 -22.92 -22.75
N TYR A 464 27.42 -23.23 -22.99
CA TYR A 464 26.87 -23.58 -24.31
C TYR A 464 26.49 -22.36 -25.17
N LYS A 465 26.58 -21.14 -24.61
CA LYS A 465 26.31 -19.93 -25.39
C LYS A 465 27.38 -19.68 -26.46
N THR A 466 26.99 -18.95 -27.47
CA THR A 466 27.89 -18.53 -28.57
C THR A 466 28.76 -17.33 -28.21
N GLU A 467 28.66 -16.83 -26.99
CA GLU A 467 29.36 -15.65 -26.48
C GLU A 467 30.06 -15.92 -25.15
N PRO A 468 31.10 -15.16 -24.81
CA PRO A 468 31.71 -15.24 -23.50
C PRO A 468 30.76 -14.73 -22.42
N VAL A 469 30.80 -15.33 -21.23
CA VAL A 469 29.94 -15.01 -20.11
C VAL A 469 30.73 -14.82 -18.81
N THR A 470 30.31 -13.89 -17.98
CA THR A 470 30.78 -13.77 -16.60
C THR A 470 29.79 -14.52 -15.70
N LEU A 471 30.26 -15.59 -15.05
CA LEU A 471 29.45 -16.41 -14.13
C LEU A 471 29.89 -16.16 -12.68
N LYS A 472 28.99 -15.72 -11.84
CA LYS A 472 29.13 -15.61 -10.37
C LYS A 472 28.51 -16.84 -9.72
N ILE A 473 29.29 -17.60 -8.98
CA ILE A 473 28.84 -18.79 -8.25
C ILE A 473 28.93 -18.47 -6.78
N CYS A 474 27.83 -18.54 -6.07
CA CYS A 474 27.74 -18.27 -4.66
C CYS A 474 27.41 -19.54 -3.89
N ARG A 475 27.96 -19.68 -2.67
CA ARG A 475 27.62 -20.76 -1.75
C ARG A 475 27.69 -20.28 -0.31
N ASN A 476 26.67 -20.56 0.45
CA ASN A 476 26.72 -20.44 1.90
C ASN A 476 27.15 -21.78 2.51
N ILE A 477 28.19 -21.77 3.32
CA ILE A 477 28.63 -22.94 4.10
C ILE A 477 28.56 -22.64 5.59
N GLN A 478 28.23 -23.67 6.37
CA GLN A 478 28.41 -23.67 7.81
C GLN A 478 29.72 -24.38 8.12
N GLY A 479 30.74 -23.63 8.54
CA GLY A 479 32.07 -24.16 8.78
C GLY A 479 33.16 -23.19 8.34
N ALA A 480 34.41 -23.62 8.35
CA ALA A 480 35.58 -22.82 7.97
C ALA A 480 36.05 -23.17 6.56
N PRO A 481 36.14 -22.24 5.61
CA PRO A 481 36.72 -22.48 4.29
C PRO A 481 38.22 -22.75 4.44
N LEU A 482 38.77 -23.72 3.66
CA LEU A 482 40.16 -24.13 3.69
C LEU A 482 40.90 -23.74 2.42
N ALA A 483 40.53 -24.34 1.29
CA ALA A 483 41.23 -24.17 0.01
C ALA A 483 40.27 -24.24 -1.18
N SER A 484 40.65 -23.60 -2.26
CA SER A 484 39.98 -23.71 -3.56
C SER A 484 41.00 -23.58 -4.68
N GLU A 485 40.93 -24.47 -5.70
CA GLU A 485 41.78 -24.38 -6.91
C GLU A 485 41.40 -23.16 -7.74
N GLN A 486 40.11 -22.80 -7.80
CA GLN A 486 39.65 -21.59 -8.46
C GLN A 486 39.64 -20.45 -7.45
N LYS A 487 40.13 -19.28 -7.86
CA LYS A 487 40.15 -18.08 -7.01
C LYS A 487 38.71 -17.77 -6.52
N TRP A 488 38.57 -17.59 -5.22
CA TRP A 488 37.33 -17.23 -4.56
C TRP A 488 37.49 -16.02 -3.64
N THR A 489 36.35 -15.45 -3.26
CA THR A 489 36.22 -14.50 -2.15
C THR A 489 35.46 -15.20 -1.06
N THR A 490 35.90 -15.04 0.21
CA THR A 490 35.21 -15.63 1.35
C THR A 490 34.84 -14.51 2.32
N LYS A 491 33.58 -14.46 2.76
CA LYS A 491 33.08 -13.50 3.74
C LYS A 491 32.43 -14.27 4.88
N GLN A 492 32.92 -14.09 6.10
CA GLN A 492 32.27 -14.62 7.28
C GLN A 492 31.07 -13.77 7.63
N GLU A 493 29.92 -14.41 7.78
CA GLU A 493 28.75 -13.77 8.38
C GLU A 493 28.99 -13.65 9.88
N GLN A 494 28.36 -12.68 10.55
CA GLN A 494 28.60 -12.36 11.96
C GLN A 494 28.53 -13.62 12.83
N ALA A 495 29.68 -13.99 13.41
CA ALA A 495 29.81 -15.09 14.33
C ALA A 495 29.28 -14.68 15.71
N THR A 496 28.05 -14.98 15.99
CA THR A 496 27.62 -15.23 17.35
C THR A 496 28.09 -16.63 17.74
N LEU A 497 28.38 -16.88 19.02
CA LEU A 497 28.80 -18.11 19.67
C LEU A 497 28.24 -19.41 19.06
N MET A 498 28.61 -19.71 17.82
CA MET A 498 28.21 -20.90 17.05
C MET A 498 29.39 -21.86 16.91
N VAL A 499 29.09 -23.15 16.89
CA VAL A 499 30.09 -24.20 16.65
C VAL A 499 30.67 -24.06 15.25
N ASN A 500 29.79 -23.81 14.26
CA ASN A 500 30.12 -23.59 12.86
C ASN A 500 29.72 -22.16 12.47
N PRO A 501 30.70 -21.27 12.23
CA PRO A 501 30.39 -19.97 11.67
C PRO A 501 29.93 -20.10 10.21
N SER A 502 28.99 -19.24 9.80
CA SER A 502 28.55 -19.17 8.41
C SER A 502 29.53 -18.38 7.55
N HIS A 503 29.85 -18.89 6.38
CA HIS A 503 30.69 -18.21 5.38
C HIS A 503 30.02 -18.21 4.03
N ASN A 504 30.03 -17.05 3.38
CA ASN A 504 29.67 -16.93 1.97
C ASN A 504 30.92 -17.07 1.12
N LEU A 505 30.87 -18.01 0.20
CA LEU A 505 31.91 -18.25 -0.80
C LEU A 505 31.42 -17.72 -2.15
N GLU A 506 32.28 -16.98 -2.86
CA GLU A 506 31.96 -16.46 -4.19
C GLU A 506 33.12 -16.70 -5.17
N TRP A 507 32.79 -17.28 -6.30
CA TRP A 507 33.69 -17.41 -7.47
C TRP A 507 33.14 -16.54 -8.60
N VAL A 508 34.00 -15.74 -9.22
CA VAL A 508 33.72 -14.99 -10.44
C VAL A 508 34.57 -15.55 -11.56
N ILE A 509 33.92 -16.11 -12.57
CA ILE A 509 34.56 -16.89 -13.64
C ILE A 509 34.14 -16.35 -14.99
N GLU A 510 35.08 -16.08 -15.83
CA GLU A 510 34.83 -15.81 -17.26
C GLU A 510 34.97 -17.11 -18.05
N LEU A 511 33.94 -17.42 -18.84
CA LEU A 511 33.86 -18.62 -19.66
C LEU A 511 33.71 -18.22 -21.14
N LYS A 512 34.61 -18.70 -22.00
CA LYS A 512 34.46 -18.58 -23.45
C LYS A 512 33.33 -19.46 -23.98
N PRO A 513 32.85 -19.24 -25.22
CA PRO A 513 31.93 -20.16 -25.88
C PRO A 513 32.45 -21.60 -25.87
N GLY A 514 31.65 -22.55 -25.42
CA GLY A 514 31.99 -23.98 -25.33
C GLY A 514 33.01 -24.33 -24.24
N GLU A 515 33.48 -23.37 -23.44
CA GLU A 515 34.45 -23.65 -22.38
C GLU A 515 33.81 -24.44 -21.22
N GLU A 516 34.56 -25.46 -20.82
CA GLU A 516 34.29 -26.26 -19.63
C GLU A 516 35.33 -25.93 -18.57
N ARG A 517 34.88 -25.86 -17.29
CA ARG A 517 35.78 -25.68 -16.15
C ARG A 517 35.35 -26.51 -14.98
N LYS A 518 36.33 -27.18 -14.37
CA LYS A 518 36.17 -28.03 -13.23
C LYS A 518 37.21 -27.67 -12.18
N TRP A 519 36.81 -27.59 -10.92
CA TRP A 519 37.73 -27.33 -9.81
C TRP A 519 37.21 -27.96 -8.53
N THR A 520 38.15 -28.17 -7.58
CA THR A 520 37.84 -28.61 -6.23
C THR A 520 38.00 -27.48 -5.23
N TYR A 521 37.28 -27.59 -4.13
CA TYR A 521 37.42 -26.74 -2.95
C TYR A 521 37.09 -27.52 -1.68
N SER A 522 37.59 -27.06 -0.52
CA SER A 522 37.41 -27.78 0.74
C SER A 522 37.08 -26.84 1.88
N TYR A 523 36.39 -27.36 2.87
CA TYR A 523 36.04 -26.68 4.10
C TYR A 523 35.94 -27.66 5.26
N GLU A 524 35.97 -27.15 6.50
CA GLU A 524 35.81 -27.94 7.72
C GLU A 524 34.50 -27.60 8.41
N VAL A 525 33.82 -28.62 8.94
CA VAL A 525 32.59 -28.46 9.69
C VAL A 525 32.60 -29.35 10.94
N PHE A 526 32.02 -28.86 12.03
CA PHE A 526 31.79 -29.64 13.24
C PHE A 526 30.40 -30.26 13.19
N VAL A 527 30.33 -31.59 13.30
CA VAL A 527 29.06 -32.33 13.27
C VAL A 527 28.82 -33.00 14.61
N ASN A 528 27.59 -33.00 15.06
CA ASN A 528 27.14 -33.72 16.24
C ASN A 528 26.77 -35.15 15.85
N MET A 529 27.15 -36.15 16.70
CA MET A 529 26.73 -37.56 16.54
C MET A 529 25.28 -37.77 16.92
#